data_2fec63fb87bf09cd0b44a3bb84cdfb4e
#
_entry.id   2fec63fb87bf09cd0b44a3bb84cdfb4e
#
_cell.length_a   1.000
_cell.length_b   1.000
_cell.length_c   1.000
_cell.angle_alpha   90.00
_cell.angle_beta   90.00
_cell.angle_gamma   90.00
#
_symmetry.space_group_name_H-M   'P 1'
#
loop_
_entity.id
_entity.type
_entity.pdbx_description
1 polymer ?
#
loop_
_entity_poly.entity_id
_entity_poly.type
_entity_poly.pdbx_seq_one_letter_code
_entity_poly.pdbx_strand_id
1 'polypeptide(L)'
;MTKRNVLLIVVDQWRGDCVPYLGAELLKTPNLDRLCREGVTFRNHVTTAVPCGPARASLHTGLYLMNHRQVQNWIPLDARHVTLPRALRGLGHDPALVGYTTTAPDPRTTSPNDPRFSTLGDLMDGWRPVGDFGPGHDHYFGWLAQQGFELPPNREDIWLPEGEDAVPGATDRPARIPKELSDSAFFTDKALAYLKGRDGKPFFLHLGYYRPHPPFVTSAPYHQMYQAADMAPPVRAATVAEEAEQHPLLAYYLRHSKQGSFFQRGQGLSAAMDEAEVRQMRATYYGMMTEVDDCLGRVLAHLDETDKWKNTLVVFTSDHGEQLGDHHLLGKIGYFDESFRIPLVIVNPDAGETRGSIVDAFTESVDVMPTLIDWLGGKIPNAVDGRSLVPLMHGNVPSDWRDALHYEYDFRNVFPSDFEGELGLSMDDCTLSVLQDASFKYVHFTSLPALLFDLRSDPHQFTNLAEDPAYATVVRDYAQRALSWRMRHADRTLTHFRATPNGLEERLSSHETKDRP
;
A
#
# COMPACT_ATOMS: atom_id res chain seq x y z
N MET A 1 3.33 24.69 23.48
CA MET A 1 2.83 23.37 23.03
C MET A 1 4.02 22.44 22.88
N THR A 2 4.01 21.28 23.52
CA THR A 2 4.99 20.23 23.29
C THR A 2 4.92 19.83 21.81
N LYS A 3 6.05 19.91 21.10
CA LYS A 3 6.07 19.57 19.68
C LYS A 3 5.80 18.07 19.50
N ARG A 4 4.77 17.72 18.73
CA ARG A 4 4.30 16.37 18.45
C ARG A 4 5.23 15.64 17.47
N ASN A 5 5.40 14.34 17.64
CA ASN A 5 6.15 13.48 16.72
C ASN A 5 5.19 12.60 15.91
N VAL A 6 5.64 12.18 14.73
CA VAL A 6 4.95 11.18 13.91
C VAL A 6 5.93 10.12 13.43
N LEU A 7 5.56 8.87 13.60
CA LEU A 7 6.19 7.71 12.98
C LEU A 7 5.17 7.06 12.03
N LEU A 8 5.32 7.29 10.74
CA LEU A 8 4.53 6.67 9.68
C LEU A 8 5.28 5.47 9.15
N ILE A 9 4.78 4.27 9.40
CA ILE A 9 5.36 2.99 8.96
C ILE A 9 4.53 2.50 7.78
N VAL A 10 5.16 2.35 6.62
CA VAL A 10 4.53 1.82 5.41
C VAL A 10 5.31 0.59 4.97
N VAL A 11 4.66 -0.56 5.04
CA VAL A 11 5.25 -1.86 4.69
C VAL A 11 4.79 -2.23 3.29
N ASP A 12 5.71 -2.55 2.37
CA ASP A 12 5.34 -2.85 0.99
C ASP A 12 4.68 -4.23 0.89
N GLN A 13 3.49 -4.27 0.29
CA GLN A 13 2.81 -5.50 -0.10
C GLN A 13 2.31 -6.35 1.09
N TRP A 14 1.94 -5.74 2.23
CA TRP A 14 1.35 -6.44 3.36
C TRP A 14 -0.16 -6.60 3.20
N ARG A 15 -0.62 -7.82 3.07
CA ARG A 15 -2.03 -8.18 2.85
C ARG A 15 -2.89 -7.91 4.10
N GLY A 16 -4.07 -7.33 3.91
CA GLY A 16 -4.90 -6.83 5.01
C GLY A 16 -5.50 -7.88 5.94
N ASP A 17 -5.66 -9.12 5.47
CA ASP A 17 -6.10 -10.27 6.29
C ASP A 17 -4.96 -10.90 7.11
N CYS A 18 -3.71 -10.48 6.89
CA CYS A 18 -2.54 -10.94 7.63
C CYS A 18 -2.26 -10.06 8.86
N VAL A 19 -3.24 -9.93 9.74
CA VAL A 19 -3.14 -9.22 11.03
C VAL A 19 -3.68 -10.14 12.14
N PRO A 20 -2.81 -10.65 13.07
CA PRO A 20 -3.27 -11.60 14.10
C PRO A 20 -4.41 -11.05 14.94
N TYR A 21 -4.37 -9.78 15.30
CA TYR A 21 -5.43 -9.10 16.05
C TYR A 21 -6.81 -9.10 15.36
N LEU A 22 -6.84 -9.33 14.04
CA LEU A 22 -8.06 -9.46 13.22
C LEU A 22 -8.39 -10.90 12.83
N GLY A 23 -7.61 -11.90 13.30
CA GLY A 23 -7.91 -13.32 13.10
C GLY A 23 -6.83 -14.13 12.36
N ALA A 24 -5.69 -13.55 11.98
CA ALA A 24 -4.59 -14.31 11.39
C ALA A 24 -3.73 -15.03 12.45
N GLU A 25 -4.33 -15.93 13.23
CA GLU A 25 -3.77 -16.52 14.45
C GLU A 25 -2.41 -17.24 14.25
N LEU A 26 -2.15 -17.77 13.06
CA LEU A 26 -0.91 -18.47 12.76
C LEU A 26 0.28 -17.52 12.65
N LEU A 27 0.07 -16.28 12.19
CA LEU A 27 1.11 -15.29 11.99
C LEU A 27 1.62 -14.74 13.33
N LYS A 28 2.95 -14.66 13.49
CA LYS A 28 3.63 -14.22 14.73
C LYS A 28 4.21 -12.82 14.54
N THR A 29 3.45 -11.82 14.91
CA THR A 29 3.84 -10.40 14.84
C THR A 29 3.54 -9.69 16.16
N PRO A 30 4.27 -10.01 17.26
CA PRO A 30 3.97 -9.51 18.60
C PRO A 30 4.07 -7.99 18.72
N ASN A 31 4.89 -7.33 17.90
CA ASN A 31 5.05 -5.89 17.90
C ASN A 31 3.89 -5.18 17.19
N LEU A 32 3.40 -5.72 16.07
CA LEU A 32 2.15 -5.27 15.43
C LEU A 32 0.95 -5.50 16.36
N ASP A 33 0.88 -6.64 17.04
CA ASP A 33 -0.16 -6.93 18.03
C ASP A 33 -0.11 -5.93 19.20
N ARG A 34 1.09 -5.51 19.60
CA ARG A 34 1.25 -4.42 20.58
C ARG A 34 0.64 -3.12 20.05
N LEU A 35 0.94 -2.73 18.81
CA LEU A 35 0.34 -1.54 18.20
C LEU A 35 -1.19 -1.63 18.17
N CYS A 36 -1.76 -2.80 17.83
CA CYS A 36 -3.20 -3.02 17.84
C CYS A 36 -3.80 -2.85 19.24
N ARG A 37 -3.16 -3.39 20.28
CA ARG A 37 -3.63 -3.24 21.67
C ARG A 37 -3.49 -1.82 22.22
N GLU A 38 -2.49 -1.07 21.79
CA GLU A 38 -2.24 0.31 22.24
C GLU A 38 -2.93 1.36 21.37
N GLY A 39 -3.42 0.98 20.18
CA GLY A 39 -4.01 1.86 19.18
C GLY A 39 -5.46 1.52 18.83
N VAL A 40 -5.86 2.02 17.68
CA VAL A 40 -7.12 1.72 17.00
C VAL A 40 -6.80 0.97 15.71
N THR A 41 -7.46 -0.18 15.50
CA THR A 41 -7.30 -1.02 14.32
C THR A 41 -8.49 -0.84 13.38
N PHE A 42 -8.24 -0.55 12.11
CA PHE A 42 -9.29 -0.33 11.10
C PHE A 42 -9.45 -1.60 10.26
N ARG A 43 -10.57 -2.31 10.47
CA ARG A 43 -10.82 -3.63 9.83
C ARG A 43 -11.02 -3.54 8.32
N ASN A 44 -11.74 -2.51 7.87
CA ASN A 44 -12.14 -2.33 6.47
C ASN A 44 -11.36 -1.18 5.84
N HIS A 45 -10.03 -1.31 5.82
CA HIS A 45 -9.14 -0.33 5.19
C HIS A 45 -8.60 -0.87 3.86
N VAL A 46 -8.65 -0.02 2.83
CA VAL A 46 -8.16 -0.36 1.50
C VAL A 46 -7.20 0.69 0.96
N THR A 47 -6.26 0.26 0.12
CA THR A 47 -5.57 1.18 -0.79
C THR A 47 -6.51 1.60 -1.91
N THR A 48 -6.39 2.84 -2.36
CA THR A 48 -7.29 3.36 -3.42
C THR A 48 -6.72 3.19 -4.81
N ALA A 49 -5.49 2.69 -4.93
CA ALA A 49 -4.84 2.39 -6.19
C ALA A 49 -3.73 1.36 -6.03
N VAL A 50 -3.41 0.65 -7.11
CA VAL A 50 -2.26 -0.24 -7.26
C VAL A 50 -1.57 0.06 -8.59
N PRO A 51 -0.28 -0.31 -8.78
CA PRO A 51 0.70 -0.86 -7.83
C PRO A 51 1.30 0.20 -6.88
N CYS A 52 2.55 -0.02 -6.42
CA CYS A 52 3.23 0.77 -5.38
C CYS A 52 3.23 2.29 -5.64
N GLY A 53 3.58 2.74 -6.86
CA GLY A 53 3.64 4.16 -7.22
C GLY A 53 2.29 4.87 -7.07
N PRO A 54 1.22 4.42 -7.74
CA PRO A 54 -0.14 4.94 -7.57
C PRO A 54 -0.63 4.88 -6.12
N ALA A 55 -0.42 3.76 -5.42
CA ALA A 55 -0.81 3.60 -4.02
C ALA A 55 -0.14 4.64 -3.11
N ARG A 56 1.18 4.81 -3.27
CA ARG A 56 1.96 5.80 -2.51
C ARG A 56 1.61 7.23 -2.90
N ALA A 57 1.28 7.49 -4.18
CA ALA A 57 0.76 8.79 -4.59
C ALA A 57 -0.57 9.10 -3.89
N SER A 58 -1.51 8.16 -3.86
CA SER A 58 -2.77 8.31 -3.12
C SER A 58 -2.54 8.59 -1.64
N LEU A 59 -1.69 7.80 -0.99
CA LEU A 59 -1.37 7.94 0.44
C LEU A 59 -0.75 9.31 0.76
N HIS A 60 0.14 9.81 -0.10
CA HIS A 60 0.88 11.05 0.16
C HIS A 60 0.23 12.32 -0.39
N THR A 61 -0.77 12.21 -1.25
CA THR A 61 -1.53 13.37 -1.75
C THR A 61 -2.93 13.47 -1.15
N GLY A 62 -3.44 12.35 -0.61
CA GLY A 62 -4.84 12.24 -0.20
C GLY A 62 -5.83 12.31 -1.39
N LEU A 63 -5.36 12.02 -2.61
CA LEU A 63 -6.14 12.07 -3.85
C LEU A 63 -6.37 10.66 -4.40
N TYR A 64 -7.53 10.47 -5.04
CA TYR A 64 -7.77 9.26 -5.84
C TYR A 64 -6.96 9.26 -7.13
N LEU A 65 -6.74 8.07 -7.70
CA LEU A 65 -5.97 7.88 -8.93
C LEU A 65 -6.44 8.79 -10.08
N MET A 66 -7.76 8.96 -10.24
CA MET A 66 -8.33 9.83 -11.26
C MET A 66 -7.89 11.29 -11.15
N ASN A 67 -7.47 11.75 -9.96
CA ASN A 67 -7.05 13.12 -9.70
C ASN A 67 -5.53 13.29 -9.73
N HIS A 68 -4.77 12.39 -9.09
CA HIS A 68 -3.31 12.52 -9.09
C HIS A 68 -2.62 11.98 -10.35
N ARG A 69 -3.24 11.07 -11.09
CA ARG A 69 -2.83 10.52 -12.40
C ARG A 69 -1.42 9.90 -12.46
N GLN A 70 -0.78 9.61 -11.34
CA GLN A 70 0.37 8.70 -11.34
C GLN A 70 -0.17 7.27 -11.49
N VAL A 71 -0.29 6.81 -12.73
CA VAL A 71 -1.08 5.64 -13.11
C VAL A 71 -0.32 4.31 -12.92
N GLN A 72 1.02 4.36 -12.94
CA GLN A 72 1.89 3.19 -12.78
C GLN A 72 3.15 3.56 -12.00
N ASN A 73 3.96 2.54 -11.65
CA ASN A 73 5.26 2.75 -11.04
C ASN A 73 6.14 3.63 -11.93
N TRP A 74 6.91 4.52 -11.31
CA TRP A 74 7.87 5.43 -11.97
C TRP A 74 7.26 6.42 -12.97
N ILE A 75 5.94 6.51 -13.04
CA ILE A 75 5.26 7.56 -13.78
C ILE A 75 5.31 8.86 -12.96
N PRO A 76 5.48 10.03 -13.62
CA PRO A 76 5.55 11.31 -12.94
C PRO A 76 4.28 11.64 -12.14
N LEU A 77 4.48 12.23 -10.97
CA LEU A 77 3.42 12.92 -10.25
C LEU A 77 3.43 14.41 -10.65
N ASP A 78 2.26 14.96 -10.97
CA ASP A 78 2.11 16.38 -11.33
C ASP A 78 2.56 17.28 -10.15
N ALA A 79 3.51 18.17 -10.42
CA ALA A 79 4.11 19.07 -9.44
C ALA A 79 3.11 20.06 -8.79
N ARG A 80 1.91 20.24 -9.40
CA ARG A 80 0.83 21.07 -8.84
C ARG A 80 0.24 20.50 -7.55
N HIS A 81 0.33 19.18 -7.34
CA HIS A 81 -0.28 18.54 -6.18
C HIS A 81 0.47 18.86 -4.89
N VAL A 82 -0.31 19.17 -3.86
CA VAL A 82 0.23 19.29 -2.50
C VAL A 82 0.44 17.89 -1.95
N THR A 83 1.70 17.54 -1.73
CA THR A 83 2.07 16.26 -1.12
C THR A 83 2.22 16.39 0.39
N LEU A 84 2.07 15.28 1.12
CA LEU A 84 2.26 15.22 2.56
C LEU A 84 3.57 15.91 3.01
N PRO A 85 4.76 15.59 2.44
CA PRO A 85 5.99 16.25 2.88
C PRO A 85 5.98 17.76 2.62
N ARG A 86 5.37 18.23 1.52
CA ARG A 86 5.25 19.69 1.26
C ARG A 86 4.30 20.37 2.26
N ALA A 87 3.15 19.74 2.57
CA ALA A 87 2.22 20.24 3.59
C ALA A 87 2.89 20.32 4.97
N LEU A 88 3.63 19.28 5.37
CA LEU A 88 4.36 19.24 6.64
C LEU A 88 5.44 20.33 6.74
N ARG A 89 6.14 20.62 5.64
CA ARG A 89 7.10 21.75 5.60
C ARG A 89 6.40 23.08 5.80
N GLY A 90 5.19 23.24 5.23
CA GLY A 90 4.32 24.41 5.49
C GLY A 90 3.94 24.56 6.97
N LEU A 91 3.85 23.48 7.73
CA LEU A 91 3.61 23.46 9.18
C LEU A 91 4.90 23.59 10.02
N GLY A 92 6.06 23.78 9.38
CA GLY A 92 7.35 23.93 10.06
C GLY A 92 8.00 22.62 10.50
N HIS A 93 7.56 21.46 9.96
CA HIS A 93 8.22 20.18 10.17
C HIS A 93 9.33 19.95 9.12
N ASP A 94 10.28 19.08 9.45
CA ASP A 94 11.31 18.57 8.54
C ASP A 94 11.07 17.06 8.34
N PRO A 95 10.17 16.68 7.41
CA PRO A 95 9.78 15.29 7.23
C PRO A 95 10.93 14.48 6.65
N ALA A 96 11.37 13.47 7.40
CA ALA A 96 12.40 12.53 6.99
C ALA A 96 11.78 11.25 6.42
N LEU A 97 12.49 10.63 5.48
CA LEU A 97 12.09 9.37 4.86
C LEU A 97 13.24 8.38 4.90
N VAL A 98 12.94 7.20 5.42
CA VAL A 98 13.68 5.96 5.20
C VAL A 98 12.82 5.10 4.28
N GLY A 99 13.37 4.63 3.16
CA GLY A 99 12.63 3.85 2.17
C GLY A 99 12.53 4.56 0.81
N TYR A 100 11.39 4.45 0.15
CA TYR A 100 11.17 4.91 -1.23
C TYR A 100 9.70 5.30 -1.48
N THR A 101 9.42 5.97 -2.59
CA THR A 101 8.05 6.38 -2.97
C THR A 101 7.62 5.96 -4.37
N THR A 102 8.53 5.43 -5.17
CA THR A 102 8.28 4.92 -6.55
C THR A 102 7.66 5.99 -7.47
N THR A 103 8.12 7.24 -7.33
CA THR A 103 7.57 8.41 -8.02
C THR A 103 8.65 9.08 -8.87
N ALA A 104 8.39 9.34 -10.15
CA ALA A 104 9.27 10.20 -10.96
C ALA A 104 8.91 11.69 -10.80
N PRO A 105 9.88 12.59 -10.96
CA PRO A 105 9.62 14.02 -10.94
C PRO A 105 8.83 14.47 -12.18
N ASP A 106 8.09 15.57 -12.06
CA ASP A 106 7.34 16.15 -13.18
C ASP A 106 8.28 16.72 -14.24
N PRO A 107 8.31 16.18 -15.48
CA PRO A 107 9.23 16.61 -16.52
C PRO A 107 8.93 18.03 -17.05
N ARG A 108 7.76 18.58 -16.74
CA ARG A 108 7.39 19.95 -17.15
C ARG A 108 8.02 21.01 -16.25
N THR A 109 8.42 20.65 -15.03
CA THR A 109 8.96 21.57 -14.01
C THR A 109 10.38 21.22 -13.58
N THR A 110 10.90 20.08 -14.02
CA THR A 110 12.22 19.55 -13.67
C THR A 110 13.17 19.64 -14.88
N SER A 111 14.45 19.92 -14.64
CA SER A 111 15.45 19.98 -15.73
C SER A 111 15.48 18.67 -16.51
N PRO A 112 15.52 18.70 -17.87
CA PRO A 112 15.63 17.46 -18.67
C PRO A 112 16.88 16.62 -18.37
N ASN A 113 17.91 17.24 -17.78
CA ASN A 113 19.16 16.55 -17.39
C ASN A 113 19.15 16.09 -15.93
N ASP A 114 18.02 16.13 -15.25
CA ASP A 114 17.92 15.64 -13.87
C ASP A 114 18.19 14.12 -13.83
N PRO A 115 19.16 13.64 -13.04
CA PRO A 115 19.54 12.23 -13.01
C PRO A 115 18.39 11.29 -12.62
N ARG A 116 17.37 11.79 -11.94
CA ARG A 116 16.18 11.03 -11.57
C ARG A 116 15.37 10.52 -12.76
N PHE A 117 15.52 11.10 -13.95
CA PHE A 117 14.91 10.56 -15.17
C PHE A 117 15.63 9.32 -15.74
N SER A 118 16.85 9.06 -15.25
CA SER A 118 17.65 7.89 -15.67
C SER A 118 17.69 6.79 -14.62
N THR A 119 16.96 6.94 -13.52
CA THR A 119 16.92 6.00 -12.39
C THR A 119 15.48 5.58 -12.10
N LEU A 120 15.31 4.37 -11.54
CA LEU A 120 14.02 3.88 -11.07
C LEU A 120 13.99 3.94 -9.54
N GLY A 121 12.84 4.29 -8.96
CA GLY A 121 12.64 4.25 -7.50
C GLY A 121 12.93 5.55 -6.77
N ASP A 122 12.86 6.68 -7.45
CA ASP A 122 13.09 7.99 -6.85
C ASP A 122 12.11 8.38 -5.76
N LEU A 123 12.52 9.38 -4.99
CA LEU A 123 11.75 9.91 -3.88
C LEU A 123 10.90 11.10 -4.34
N MET A 124 9.66 11.12 -3.88
CA MET A 124 8.75 12.24 -4.04
C MET A 124 9.35 13.52 -3.43
N ASP A 125 9.22 14.62 -4.14
CA ASP A 125 9.73 15.93 -3.70
C ASP A 125 9.15 16.36 -2.34
N GLY A 126 10.02 16.93 -1.51
CA GLY A 126 9.69 17.44 -0.19
C GLY A 126 10.17 16.57 0.97
N TRP A 127 10.42 15.30 0.76
CA TRP A 127 11.07 14.44 1.75
C TRP A 127 12.54 14.79 1.94
N ARG A 128 13.04 14.63 3.17
CA ARG A 128 14.48 14.56 3.45
C ARG A 128 14.90 13.10 3.51
N PRO A 129 15.63 12.58 2.52
CA PRO A 129 16.07 11.18 2.56
C PRO A 129 17.10 11.01 3.67
N VAL A 130 16.95 9.98 4.47
CA VAL A 130 17.89 9.59 5.54
C VAL A 130 18.33 8.13 5.41
N GLY A 131 17.70 7.37 4.51
CA GLY A 131 18.09 6.03 4.13
C GLY A 131 17.20 5.54 3.00
N ASP A 132 17.78 5.16 1.88
CA ASP A 132 17.11 4.61 0.71
C ASP A 132 18.00 3.54 0.06
N PHE A 133 17.45 2.78 -0.87
CA PHE A 133 18.25 1.78 -1.58
C PHE A 133 19.31 2.39 -2.52
N GLY A 134 19.12 3.61 -2.97
CA GLY A 134 19.90 4.21 -4.05
C GLY A 134 19.59 3.60 -5.43
N PRO A 135 20.13 4.21 -6.51
CA PRO A 135 20.01 3.68 -7.85
C PRO A 135 20.55 2.24 -7.93
N GLY A 136 19.78 1.30 -8.48
CA GLY A 136 20.17 -0.11 -8.58
C GLY A 136 20.56 -0.75 -7.24
N HIS A 137 19.98 -0.29 -6.14
CA HIS A 137 20.27 -0.71 -4.77
C HIS A 137 21.71 -0.41 -4.29
N ASP A 138 22.41 0.55 -4.92
CA ASP A 138 23.82 0.83 -4.63
C ASP A 138 24.07 1.24 -3.17
N HIS A 139 23.15 1.97 -2.53
CA HIS A 139 23.31 2.35 -1.12
C HIS A 139 23.24 1.13 -0.19
N TYR A 140 22.34 0.19 -0.49
CA TYR A 140 22.22 -1.04 0.28
C TYR A 140 23.42 -1.97 0.07
N PHE A 141 23.81 -2.22 -1.18
CA PHE A 141 25.00 -3.03 -1.47
C PHE A 141 26.29 -2.42 -0.92
N GLY A 142 26.42 -1.08 -0.99
CA GLY A 142 27.54 -0.37 -0.35
C GLY A 142 27.57 -0.54 1.16
N TRP A 143 26.38 -0.52 1.80
CA TRP A 143 26.30 -0.78 3.24
C TRP A 143 26.67 -2.22 3.59
N LEU A 144 26.22 -3.22 2.80
CA LEU A 144 26.61 -4.62 2.98
C LEU A 144 28.13 -4.80 2.93
N ALA A 145 28.78 -4.20 1.94
CA ALA A 145 30.24 -4.24 1.83
C ALA A 145 30.93 -3.59 3.05
N GLN A 146 30.40 -2.49 3.58
CA GLN A 146 30.91 -1.86 4.81
C GLN A 146 30.73 -2.73 6.06
N GLN A 147 29.71 -3.62 6.09
CA GLN A 147 29.52 -4.62 7.13
C GLN A 147 30.42 -5.85 6.95
N GLY A 148 31.26 -5.89 5.91
CA GLY A 148 32.16 -7.01 5.61
C GLY A 148 31.47 -8.17 4.90
N PHE A 149 30.26 -7.98 4.36
CA PHE A 149 29.57 -9.00 3.58
C PHE A 149 30.14 -9.06 2.17
N GLU A 150 30.57 -10.25 1.76
CA GLU A 150 31.09 -10.48 0.41
C GLU A 150 29.94 -10.61 -0.58
N LEU A 151 29.81 -9.63 -1.46
CA LEU A 151 28.77 -9.61 -2.48
C LEU A 151 29.05 -10.65 -3.59
N PRO A 152 28.04 -11.40 -4.03
CA PRO A 152 28.18 -12.28 -5.18
C PRO A 152 28.42 -11.48 -6.47
N PRO A 153 28.97 -12.10 -7.54
CA PRO A 153 29.21 -11.44 -8.84
C PRO A 153 27.95 -10.76 -9.42
N ASN A 154 26.80 -11.40 -9.34
CA ASN A 154 25.50 -10.74 -9.50
C ASN A 154 24.98 -10.38 -8.10
N ARG A 155 25.00 -9.10 -7.78
CA ARG A 155 24.66 -8.61 -6.43
C ARG A 155 23.26 -9.02 -5.96
N GLU A 156 22.30 -9.13 -6.89
CA GLU A 156 20.92 -9.55 -6.57
C GLU A 156 20.82 -11.03 -6.17
N ASP A 157 21.87 -11.83 -6.37
CA ASP A 157 21.90 -13.23 -5.90
C ASP A 157 21.94 -13.39 -4.38
N ILE A 158 22.06 -12.31 -3.63
CA ILE A 158 21.85 -12.32 -2.17
C ILE A 158 20.43 -12.77 -1.80
N TRP A 159 19.46 -12.58 -2.69
CA TRP A 159 18.06 -13.02 -2.53
C TRP A 159 17.78 -14.42 -3.10
N LEU A 160 18.81 -15.16 -3.50
CA LEU A 160 18.66 -16.58 -3.78
C LEU A 160 18.63 -17.39 -2.48
N PRO A 161 17.98 -18.56 -2.49
CA PRO A 161 18.10 -19.52 -1.40
C PRO A 161 19.55 -19.98 -1.22
N GLU A 162 19.92 -20.33 0.01
CA GLU A 162 21.21 -20.93 0.32
C GLU A 162 21.40 -22.32 -0.32
N GLY A 163 22.66 -22.64 -0.68
CA GLY A 163 23.06 -23.92 -1.25
C GLY A 163 23.30 -23.85 -2.76
N GLU A 164 24.30 -24.63 -3.23
CA GLU A 164 24.64 -24.72 -4.66
C GLU A 164 23.57 -25.45 -5.48
N ASP A 165 22.80 -26.34 -4.83
CA ASP A 165 21.71 -27.13 -5.37
C ASP A 165 20.34 -26.46 -5.20
N ALA A 166 20.29 -25.21 -4.71
CA ALA A 166 19.04 -24.49 -4.51
C ALA A 166 18.36 -24.18 -5.86
N VAL A 167 17.11 -24.59 -5.99
CA VAL A 167 16.27 -24.32 -7.16
C VAL A 167 15.51 -23.02 -6.92
N PRO A 168 15.49 -22.07 -7.88
CA PRO A 168 14.65 -20.89 -7.80
C PRO A 168 13.15 -21.24 -7.76
N GLY A 169 12.39 -20.57 -6.89
CA GLY A 169 10.95 -20.82 -6.68
C GLY A 169 10.57 -20.81 -5.22
N ALA A 170 9.39 -21.36 -4.91
CA ALA A 170 8.94 -21.51 -3.52
C ALA A 170 9.88 -22.47 -2.77
N THR A 171 10.40 -22.05 -1.61
CA THR A 171 11.45 -22.76 -0.89
C THR A 171 11.31 -22.62 0.62
N ASP A 172 11.76 -23.64 1.35
CA ASP A 172 11.94 -23.64 2.80
C ASP A 172 13.39 -23.36 3.22
N ARG A 173 14.28 -23.07 2.25
CA ARG A 173 15.67 -22.71 2.52
C ARG A 173 15.80 -21.22 2.87
N PRO A 174 16.77 -20.86 3.74
CA PRO A 174 17.00 -19.45 4.04
C PRO A 174 17.58 -18.69 2.84
N ALA A 175 17.36 -17.39 2.81
CA ALA A 175 18.10 -16.49 1.91
C ALA A 175 19.60 -16.52 2.25
N ARG A 176 20.44 -16.27 1.24
CA ARG A 176 21.90 -16.13 1.42
C ARG A 176 22.27 -14.96 2.32
N ILE A 177 21.43 -13.94 2.39
CA ILE A 177 21.64 -12.79 3.24
C ILE A 177 21.19 -13.11 4.69
N PRO A 178 22.04 -12.92 5.72
CA PRO A 178 21.64 -13.12 7.11
C PRO A 178 20.69 -12.00 7.58
N LYS A 179 19.84 -12.29 8.57
CA LYS A 179 18.80 -11.37 9.05
C LYS A 179 19.34 -10.01 9.53
N GLU A 180 20.53 -10.00 10.10
CA GLU A 180 21.20 -8.78 10.59
C GLU A 180 21.60 -7.83 9.45
N LEU A 181 21.69 -8.37 8.24
CA LEU A 181 22.09 -7.65 7.04
C LEU A 181 20.95 -7.56 6.00
N SER A 182 19.74 -8.02 6.34
CA SER A 182 18.58 -7.92 5.45
C SER A 182 18.24 -6.45 5.12
N ASP A 183 17.45 -6.26 4.07
CA ASP A 183 16.95 -4.94 3.71
C ASP A 183 16.08 -4.32 4.82
N SER A 184 15.31 -5.13 5.56
CA SER A 184 14.57 -4.71 6.75
C SER A 184 15.48 -4.21 7.86
N ALA A 185 16.59 -4.91 8.12
CA ALA A 185 17.61 -4.49 9.10
C ALA A 185 18.28 -3.18 8.67
N PHE A 186 18.63 -3.05 7.38
CA PHE A 186 19.23 -1.84 6.83
C PHE A 186 18.34 -0.61 7.06
N PHE A 187 17.05 -0.67 6.70
CA PHE A 187 16.14 0.45 6.91
C PHE A 187 15.91 0.74 8.40
N THR A 188 15.86 -0.29 9.24
CA THR A 188 15.75 -0.13 10.69
C THR A 188 16.95 0.60 11.26
N ASP A 189 18.16 0.24 10.85
CA ASP A 189 19.40 0.89 11.29
C ASP A 189 19.45 2.37 10.87
N LYS A 190 19.01 2.69 9.64
CA LYS A 190 18.90 4.09 9.18
C LYS A 190 17.87 4.88 10.00
N ALA A 191 16.71 4.28 10.29
CA ALA A 191 15.68 4.91 11.11
C ALA A 191 16.18 5.17 12.54
N LEU A 192 16.80 4.18 13.17
CA LEU A 192 17.37 4.32 14.52
C LEU A 192 18.50 5.35 14.58
N ALA A 193 19.39 5.38 13.59
CA ALA A 193 20.44 6.40 13.50
C ALA A 193 19.84 7.81 13.40
N TYR A 194 18.79 7.99 12.57
CA TYR A 194 18.06 9.25 12.48
C TYR A 194 17.42 9.64 13.82
N LEU A 195 16.68 8.73 14.46
CA LEU A 195 15.96 8.99 15.72
C LEU A 195 16.92 9.34 16.85
N LYS A 196 18.04 8.64 16.98
CA LYS A 196 19.11 8.91 17.96
C LYS A 196 19.74 10.30 17.75
N GLY A 197 19.93 10.71 16.50
CA GLY A 197 20.49 12.04 16.19
C GLY A 197 19.54 13.22 16.40
N ARG A 198 18.29 13.00 16.89
CA ARG A 198 17.33 14.09 17.08
C ARG A 198 17.51 14.93 18.36
N ASP A 199 18.26 14.43 19.34
CA ASP A 199 18.56 15.17 20.60
C ASP A 199 17.33 15.85 21.22
N GLY A 200 16.21 15.13 21.32
CA GLY A 200 14.95 15.65 21.85
C GLY A 200 14.15 16.57 20.92
N LYS A 201 14.65 16.89 19.73
CA LYS A 201 13.88 17.65 18.71
C LYS A 201 12.73 16.79 18.17
N PRO A 202 11.58 17.41 17.88
CA PRO A 202 10.46 16.71 17.28
C PRO A 202 10.85 16.14 15.91
N PHE A 203 10.19 15.05 15.53
CA PHE A 203 10.42 14.40 14.24
C PHE A 203 9.10 14.07 13.53
N PHE A 204 9.16 14.01 12.22
CA PHE A 204 8.27 13.30 11.35
C PHE A 204 9.14 12.31 10.57
N LEU A 205 8.95 11.02 10.83
CA LEU A 205 9.68 9.95 10.15
C LEU A 205 8.70 9.07 9.38
N HIS A 206 8.85 9.01 8.07
CA HIS A 206 8.31 7.94 7.24
C HIS A 206 9.33 6.80 7.22
N LEU A 207 8.96 5.64 7.75
CA LEU A 207 9.75 4.42 7.70
C LEU A 207 9.07 3.44 6.74
N GLY A 208 9.65 3.27 5.56
CA GLY A 208 9.23 2.30 4.57
C GLY A 208 10.02 1.02 4.70
N TYR A 209 9.34 -0.12 4.79
CA TYR A 209 9.95 -1.44 4.65
C TYR A 209 9.66 -2.01 3.26
N TYR A 210 10.65 -2.67 2.68
CA TYR A 210 10.50 -3.33 1.39
C TYR A 210 9.80 -4.69 1.52
N ARG A 211 10.12 -5.46 2.56
CA ARG A 211 9.45 -6.72 2.87
C ARG A 211 8.04 -6.47 3.41
N PRO A 212 7.09 -7.40 3.10
CA PRO A 212 7.20 -8.70 2.43
C PRO A 212 7.10 -8.69 0.89
N HIS A 213 7.42 -7.56 0.21
CA HIS A 213 7.53 -7.51 -1.25
C HIS A 213 8.53 -8.58 -1.78
N PRO A 214 8.26 -9.23 -2.94
CA PRO A 214 9.18 -10.17 -3.55
C PRO A 214 10.62 -9.62 -3.74
N PRO A 215 11.64 -10.47 -3.87
CA PRO A 215 11.55 -11.94 -4.04
C PRO A 215 11.13 -12.67 -2.77
N PHE A 216 10.27 -13.71 -2.93
CA PHE A 216 9.78 -14.51 -1.80
C PHE A 216 10.86 -15.46 -1.29
N VAL A 217 11.72 -14.93 -0.47
CA VAL A 217 12.76 -15.65 0.29
C VAL A 217 13.04 -14.86 1.56
N THR A 218 13.29 -15.52 2.68
CA THR A 218 13.59 -14.88 3.95
C THR A 218 14.79 -15.52 4.64
N SER A 219 15.44 -14.74 5.48
CA SER A 219 16.65 -15.16 6.21
C SER A 219 16.35 -16.19 7.31
N ALA A 220 17.37 -16.92 7.75
CA ALA A 220 17.27 -17.68 8.99
C ALA A 220 17.09 -16.74 10.20
N PRO A 221 16.25 -17.08 11.21
CA PRO A 221 15.46 -18.32 11.37
C PRO A 221 14.06 -18.25 10.76
N TYR A 222 13.64 -17.17 10.14
CA TYR A 222 12.25 -16.91 9.70
C TYR A 222 11.78 -17.91 8.63
N HIS A 223 12.68 -18.45 7.80
CA HIS A 223 12.40 -19.42 6.75
C HIS A 223 11.75 -20.73 7.25
N GLN A 224 11.92 -21.08 8.53
CA GLN A 224 11.41 -22.30 9.15
C GLN A 224 10.34 -22.05 10.22
N MET A 225 9.94 -20.79 10.44
CA MET A 225 8.97 -20.46 11.48
C MET A 225 7.55 -20.94 11.18
N TYR A 226 7.25 -21.19 9.91
CA TYR A 226 5.95 -21.61 9.43
C TYR A 226 6.11 -22.82 8.51
N GLN A 227 5.20 -23.80 8.66
CA GLN A 227 5.21 -24.99 7.82
C GLN A 227 4.21 -24.83 6.67
N ALA A 228 4.57 -25.22 5.46
CA ALA A 228 3.67 -25.17 4.31
C ALA A 228 2.35 -25.93 4.57
N ALA A 229 2.40 -27.03 5.33
CA ALA A 229 1.23 -27.84 5.69
C ALA A 229 0.20 -27.07 6.54
N ASP A 230 0.64 -26.08 7.32
CA ASP A 230 -0.23 -25.29 8.20
C ASP A 230 -0.88 -24.10 7.45
N MET A 231 -0.36 -23.75 6.26
CA MET A 231 -0.92 -22.65 5.48
C MET A 231 -2.28 -23.01 4.89
N ALA A 232 -3.20 -22.05 4.92
CA ALA A 232 -4.49 -22.21 4.23
C ALA A 232 -4.28 -22.48 2.73
N PRO A 233 -5.11 -23.32 2.09
CA PRO A 233 -5.07 -23.49 0.65
C PRO A 233 -5.40 -22.18 -0.06
N PRO A 234 -4.93 -21.98 -1.31
CA PRO A 234 -5.34 -20.81 -2.08
C PRO A 234 -6.84 -20.88 -2.41
N VAL A 235 -7.47 -19.74 -2.41
CA VAL A 235 -8.87 -19.56 -2.84
C VAL A 235 -8.85 -19.32 -4.35
N ARG A 236 -9.17 -20.36 -5.13
CA ARG A 236 -9.12 -20.31 -6.61
C ARG A 236 -10.01 -21.37 -7.22
N ALA A 237 -10.42 -21.19 -8.49
CA ALA A 237 -11.14 -22.20 -9.23
C ALA A 237 -10.33 -23.49 -9.36
N ALA A 238 -10.98 -24.61 -9.68
CA ALA A 238 -10.30 -25.90 -9.79
C ALA A 238 -9.22 -25.91 -10.87
N THR A 239 -9.40 -25.12 -11.92
CA THR A 239 -8.44 -25.00 -13.02
C THR A 239 -8.22 -23.54 -13.41
N VAL A 240 -7.03 -23.24 -13.95
CA VAL A 240 -6.70 -21.94 -14.53
C VAL A 240 -7.66 -21.56 -15.67
N ALA A 241 -8.14 -22.56 -16.43
CA ALA A 241 -9.07 -22.32 -17.52
C ALA A 241 -10.43 -21.83 -17.03
N GLU A 242 -10.98 -22.45 -15.98
CA GLU A 242 -12.23 -22.00 -15.33
C GLU A 242 -12.09 -20.60 -14.74
N GLU A 243 -10.97 -20.32 -14.07
CA GLU A 243 -10.70 -18.98 -13.52
C GLU A 243 -10.67 -17.91 -14.62
N ALA A 244 -10.03 -18.24 -15.76
CA ALA A 244 -9.88 -17.34 -16.91
C ALA A 244 -11.21 -16.97 -17.60
N GLU A 245 -12.25 -17.80 -17.47
CA GLU A 245 -13.58 -17.54 -18.05
C GLU A 245 -14.27 -16.33 -17.42
N GLN A 246 -13.89 -15.96 -16.19
CA GLN A 246 -14.53 -14.87 -15.46
C GLN A 246 -14.41 -13.52 -16.18
N HIS A 247 -13.20 -13.18 -16.73
CA HIS A 247 -12.99 -11.86 -17.35
C HIS A 247 -11.74 -11.84 -18.24
N PRO A 248 -11.76 -11.12 -19.40
CA PRO A 248 -10.63 -11.05 -20.34
C PRO A 248 -9.32 -10.55 -19.69
N LEU A 249 -9.38 -9.56 -18.80
CA LEU A 249 -8.20 -9.06 -18.07
C LEU A 249 -7.58 -10.14 -17.18
N LEU A 250 -8.40 -10.90 -16.46
CA LEU A 250 -7.95 -12.01 -15.63
C LEU A 250 -7.28 -13.09 -16.50
N ALA A 251 -7.95 -13.47 -17.60
CA ALA A 251 -7.41 -14.41 -18.57
C ALA A 251 -6.04 -13.99 -19.11
N TYR A 252 -5.84 -12.70 -19.37
CA TYR A 252 -4.55 -12.17 -19.78
C TYR A 252 -3.48 -12.40 -18.71
N TYR A 253 -3.72 -11.99 -17.46
CA TYR A 253 -2.73 -12.16 -16.39
C TYR A 253 -2.37 -13.61 -16.14
N LEU A 254 -3.35 -14.51 -16.16
CA LEU A 254 -3.13 -15.95 -15.98
C LEU A 254 -2.23 -16.56 -17.07
N ARG A 255 -2.26 -16.02 -18.30
CA ARG A 255 -1.40 -16.47 -19.40
C ARG A 255 0.00 -15.85 -19.41
N HIS A 256 0.20 -14.68 -18.76
CA HIS A 256 1.43 -13.89 -18.95
C HIS A 256 2.24 -13.65 -17.68
N SER A 257 1.63 -13.74 -16.48
CA SER A 257 2.35 -13.52 -15.22
C SER A 257 3.41 -14.60 -14.99
N LYS A 258 4.66 -14.18 -14.80
CA LYS A 258 5.81 -15.07 -14.68
C LYS A 258 6.31 -15.16 -13.24
N GLN A 259 6.70 -16.34 -12.81
CA GLN A 259 7.32 -16.57 -11.50
C GLN A 259 8.59 -15.74 -11.28
N GLY A 260 9.34 -15.41 -12.35
CA GLY A 260 10.53 -14.58 -12.25
C GLY A 260 10.31 -13.16 -11.72
N SER A 261 9.06 -12.69 -11.68
CA SER A 261 8.70 -11.42 -11.02
C SER A 261 8.56 -11.54 -9.50
N PHE A 262 8.52 -12.78 -8.97
CA PHE A 262 8.24 -13.07 -7.56
C PHE A 262 9.33 -13.89 -6.87
N PHE A 263 10.12 -14.60 -7.64
CA PHE A 263 11.24 -15.41 -7.16
C PHE A 263 12.48 -15.07 -7.96
N GLN A 264 13.57 -14.80 -7.28
CA GLN A 264 14.84 -14.51 -7.95
C GLN A 264 15.22 -15.67 -8.89
N ARG A 265 15.36 -15.39 -10.19
CA ARG A 265 15.59 -16.37 -11.26
C ARG A 265 14.45 -17.41 -11.43
N GLY A 266 13.25 -17.16 -10.91
CA GLY A 266 12.09 -18.04 -11.08
C GLY A 266 11.73 -18.23 -12.56
N GLN A 267 11.21 -19.41 -12.91
CA GLN A 267 10.84 -19.77 -14.26
C GLN A 267 9.40 -20.28 -14.32
N GLY A 268 8.78 -20.13 -15.48
CA GLY A 268 7.40 -20.57 -15.70
C GLY A 268 6.36 -19.51 -15.38
N LEU A 269 5.10 -19.87 -15.53
CA LEU A 269 3.96 -19.01 -15.23
C LEU A 269 3.59 -19.08 -13.76
N SER A 270 3.20 -17.95 -13.18
CA SER A 270 2.69 -17.91 -11.80
C SER A 270 1.45 -18.78 -11.62
N ALA A 271 0.55 -18.80 -12.60
CA ALA A 271 -0.66 -19.59 -12.58
C ALA A 271 -0.41 -21.12 -12.64
N ALA A 272 0.81 -21.55 -13.02
CA ALA A 272 1.17 -22.96 -13.06
C ALA A 272 1.63 -23.53 -11.70
N MET A 273 1.78 -22.69 -10.69
CA MET A 273 2.14 -23.14 -9.33
C MET A 273 1.08 -24.08 -8.77
N ASP A 274 1.51 -25.23 -8.30
CA ASP A 274 0.63 -26.16 -7.59
C ASP A 274 0.31 -25.69 -6.16
N GLU A 275 -0.56 -26.42 -5.46
CA GLU A 275 -0.99 -26.04 -4.12
C GLU A 275 0.17 -26.12 -3.11
N ALA A 276 1.08 -27.07 -3.26
CA ALA A 276 2.20 -27.25 -2.35
C ALA A 276 3.20 -26.09 -2.48
N GLU A 277 3.48 -25.66 -3.72
CA GLU A 277 4.32 -24.48 -4.00
C GLU A 277 3.69 -23.20 -3.46
N VAL A 278 2.38 -23.01 -3.63
CA VAL A 278 1.67 -21.84 -3.09
C VAL A 278 1.69 -21.84 -1.55
N ARG A 279 1.44 -22.98 -0.90
CA ARG A 279 1.52 -23.09 0.56
C ARG A 279 2.93 -22.80 1.08
N GLN A 280 3.97 -23.31 0.39
CA GLN A 280 5.36 -23.00 0.76
C GLN A 280 5.67 -21.50 0.58
N MET A 281 5.23 -20.89 -0.49
CA MET A 281 5.37 -19.44 -0.70
C MET A 281 4.67 -18.63 0.42
N ARG A 282 3.46 -19.03 0.83
CA ARG A 282 2.73 -18.40 1.95
C ARG A 282 3.48 -18.52 3.28
N ALA A 283 4.08 -19.68 3.55
CA ALA A 283 4.92 -19.88 4.73
C ALA A 283 6.13 -18.94 4.72
N THR A 284 6.79 -18.79 3.57
CA THR A 284 7.89 -17.84 3.37
C THR A 284 7.44 -16.39 3.55
N TYR A 285 6.29 -16.02 2.99
CA TYR A 285 5.71 -14.67 3.13
C TYR A 285 5.41 -14.33 4.60
N TYR A 286 4.89 -15.29 5.40
CA TYR A 286 4.70 -15.12 6.84
C TYR A 286 6.04 -14.94 7.57
N GLY A 287 7.07 -15.68 7.15
CA GLY A 287 8.43 -15.49 7.67
C GLY A 287 8.97 -14.09 7.42
N MET A 288 8.77 -13.55 6.19
CA MET A 288 9.15 -12.19 5.84
C MET A 288 8.40 -11.13 6.69
N MET A 289 7.10 -11.34 6.96
CA MET A 289 6.34 -10.47 7.85
C MET A 289 6.87 -10.48 9.28
N THR A 290 7.24 -11.66 9.81
CA THR A 290 7.82 -11.78 11.14
C THR A 290 9.20 -11.09 11.22
N GLU A 291 9.98 -11.16 10.15
CA GLU A 291 11.26 -10.41 10.05
C GLU A 291 11.04 -8.90 10.16
N VAL A 292 10.03 -8.37 9.46
CA VAL A 292 9.65 -6.95 9.54
C VAL A 292 9.16 -6.61 10.95
N ASP A 293 8.39 -7.48 11.57
CA ASP A 293 7.88 -7.26 12.94
C ASP A 293 9.01 -7.22 13.97
N ASP A 294 10.02 -8.08 13.87
CA ASP A 294 11.21 -8.03 14.73
C ASP A 294 11.98 -6.69 14.54
N CYS A 295 12.11 -6.24 13.30
CA CYS A 295 12.71 -4.95 12.98
C CYS A 295 11.87 -3.78 13.53
N LEU A 296 10.56 -3.85 13.41
CA LEU A 296 9.63 -2.89 14.04
C LEU A 296 9.83 -2.85 15.56
N GLY A 297 9.98 -4.01 16.20
CA GLY A 297 10.22 -4.12 17.65
C GLY A 297 11.45 -3.31 18.12
N ARG A 298 12.52 -3.27 17.32
CA ARG A 298 13.72 -2.46 17.61
C ARG A 298 13.41 -0.94 17.59
N VAL A 299 12.56 -0.50 16.68
CA VAL A 299 12.14 0.92 16.59
C VAL A 299 11.24 1.28 17.75
N LEU A 300 10.28 0.41 18.10
CA LEU A 300 9.37 0.62 19.22
C LEU A 300 10.11 0.64 20.55
N ALA A 301 11.10 -0.24 20.75
CA ALA A 301 11.96 -0.24 21.93
C ALA A 301 12.70 1.10 22.09
N HIS A 302 13.16 1.71 21.00
CA HIS A 302 13.77 3.05 21.07
C HIS A 302 12.77 4.13 21.51
N LEU A 303 11.50 4.05 21.11
CA LEU A 303 10.46 4.98 21.60
C LEU A 303 10.19 4.79 23.10
N ASP A 304 10.26 3.54 23.62
CA ASP A 304 10.14 3.22 25.04
C ASP A 304 11.31 3.80 25.83
N GLU A 305 12.56 3.50 25.42
CA GLU A 305 13.80 3.94 26.06
C GLU A 305 13.92 5.47 26.15
N THR A 306 13.36 6.17 25.18
CA THR A 306 13.43 7.64 25.09
C THR A 306 12.16 8.34 25.55
N ASP A 307 11.19 7.61 26.11
CA ASP A 307 9.87 8.13 26.59
C ASP A 307 9.11 8.93 25.49
N LYS A 308 9.29 8.55 24.21
CA LYS A 308 8.71 9.25 23.07
C LYS A 308 7.26 8.84 22.78
N TRP A 309 6.80 7.69 23.26
CA TRP A 309 5.42 7.24 23.10
C TRP A 309 4.38 8.31 23.47
N LYS A 310 4.61 9.06 24.53
CA LYS A 310 3.68 10.04 25.10
C LYS A 310 3.31 11.18 24.15
N ASN A 311 4.09 11.41 23.11
CA ASN A 311 3.89 12.51 22.17
C ASN A 311 4.11 12.10 20.70
N THR A 312 4.08 10.80 20.40
CA THR A 312 4.26 10.26 19.06
C THR A 312 2.99 9.59 18.57
N LEU A 313 2.44 10.06 17.45
CA LEU A 313 1.46 9.33 16.68
C LEU A 313 2.21 8.26 15.88
N VAL A 314 1.85 6.99 16.08
CA VAL A 314 2.39 5.88 15.29
C VAL A 314 1.30 5.38 14.36
N VAL A 315 1.59 5.34 13.06
CA VAL A 315 0.71 4.79 12.02
C VAL A 315 1.42 3.63 11.37
N PHE A 316 0.80 2.46 11.35
CA PHE A 316 1.24 1.28 10.63
C PHE A 316 0.24 0.98 9.51
N THR A 317 0.71 0.90 8.27
CA THR A 317 -0.10 0.56 7.10
C THR A 317 0.76 -0.08 6.01
N SER A 318 0.13 -0.51 4.92
CA SER A 318 0.77 -0.96 3.69
C SER A 318 0.40 -0.05 2.52
N ASP A 319 1.14 -0.13 1.44
CA ASP A 319 0.75 0.54 0.19
C ASP A 319 -0.29 -0.28 -0.59
N HIS A 320 -0.18 -1.62 -0.65
CA HIS A 320 -1.15 -2.53 -1.25
C HIS A 320 -1.01 -3.93 -0.65
N GLY A 321 -1.92 -4.83 -1.03
CA GLY A 321 -1.90 -6.23 -0.66
C GLY A 321 -1.14 -7.12 -1.65
N GLU A 322 -1.45 -8.44 -1.64
CA GLU A 322 -0.80 -9.48 -2.42
C GLU A 322 -1.80 -10.63 -2.67
N GLN A 323 -1.85 -11.16 -3.89
CA GLN A 323 -2.74 -12.27 -4.25
C GLN A 323 -2.35 -13.61 -3.59
N LEU A 324 -1.08 -13.88 -3.42
CA LEU A 324 -0.56 -15.11 -2.75
C LEU A 324 -1.15 -16.42 -3.29
N GLY A 325 -1.40 -16.50 -4.59
CA GLY A 325 -1.94 -17.68 -5.27
C GLY A 325 -3.47 -17.78 -5.27
N ASP A 326 -4.19 -16.86 -4.61
CA ASP A 326 -5.64 -16.73 -4.77
C ASP A 326 -5.94 -16.33 -6.22
N HIS A 327 -7.01 -16.87 -6.78
CA HIS A 327 -7.38 -16.71 -8.20
C HIS A 327 -6.26 -17.10 -9.18
N HIS A 328 -5.37 -18.02 -8.81
CA HIS A 328 -4.14 -18.39 -9.52
C HIS A 328 -3.20 -17.21 -9.82
N LEU A 329 -3.33 -16.09 -9.07
CA LEU A 329 -2.57 -14.87 -9.25
C LEU A 329 -1.49 -14.68 -8.19
N LEU A 330 -0.45 -13.94 -8.55
CA LEU A 330 0.53 -13.35 -7.65
C LEU A 330 0.61 -11.84 -7.89
N GLY A 331 1.05 -11.11 -6.87
CA GLY A 331 1.23 -9.66 -6.94
C GLY A 331 -0.05 -8.87 -6.64
N LYS A 332 -0.06 -7.65 -7.11
CA LYS A 332 -1.08 -6.62 -6.84
C LYS A 332 -1.73 -6.17 -8.14
N ILE A 333 -2.57 -7.02 -8.70
CA ILE A 333 -3.20 -6.82 -10.01
C ILE A 333 -4.70 -7.10 -9.94
N GLY A 334 -5.41 -6.69 -10.98
CA GLY A 334 -6.83 -6.99 -11.11
C GLY A 334 -7.72 -6.12 -10.23
N TYR A 335 -8.73 -6.74 -9.65
CA TYR A 335 -9.83 -6.07 -8.93
C TYR A 335 -10.18 -6.78 -7.62
N PHE A 336 -9.47 -7.83 -7.24
CA PHE A 336 -9.75 -8.63 -6.04
C PHE A 336 -9.30 -7.93 -4.76
N ASP A 337 -9.98 -8.23 -3.66
CA ASP A 337 -9.72 -7.63 -2.34
C ASP A 337 -8.28 -7.85 -1.86
N GLU A 338 -7.68 -8.97 -2.23
CA GLU A 338 -6.32 -9.37 -1.87
C GLU A 338 -5.26 -8.35 -2.31
N SER A 339 -5.49 -7.66 -3.43
CA SER A 339 -4.61 -6.58 -3.91
C SER A 339 -4.84 -5.25 -3.19
N PHE A 340 -6.07 -4.99 -2.73
CA PHE A 340 -6.47 -3.66 -2.25
C PHE A 340 -6.65 -3.58 -0.74
N ARG A 341 -7.03 -4.67 -0.06
CA ARG A 341 -7.19 -4.68 1.38
C ARG A 341 -5.84 -4.67 2.09
N ILE A 342 -5.63 -3.67 2.95
CA ILE A 342 -4.37 -3.43 3.66
C ILE A 342 -4.61 -3.19 5.14
N PRO A 343 -3.63 -3.44 6.03
CA PRO A 343 -3.74 -3.10 7.42
C PRO A 343 -3.71 -1.58 7.63
N LEU A 344 -4.43 -1.10 8.65
CA LEU A 344 -4.24 0.22 9.23
C LEU A 344 -4.38 0.12 10.74
N VAL A 345 -3.33 0.53 11.45
CA VAL A 345 -3.32 0.67 12.90
C VAL A 345 -2.78 2.06 13.25
N ILE A 346 -3.50 2.78 14.11
CA ILE A 346 -3.08 4.12 14.56
C ILE A 346 -3.00 4.14 16.09
N VAL A 347 -1.79 4.32 16.62
CA VAL A 347 -1.57 4.57 18.05
C VAL A 347 -1.53 6.08 18.27
N ASN A 348 -2.64 6.62 18.77
CA ASN A 348 -2.73 8.02 19.13
C ASN A 348 -2.39 8.18 20.62
N PRO A 349 -1.38 8.95 21.01
CA PRO A 349 -1.06 9.18 22.43
C PRO A 349 -2.21 9.81 23.21
N ASP A 350 -3.12 10.52 22.53
CA ASP A 350 -4.29 11.19 23.11
C ASP A 350 -5.56 10.30 23.12
N ALA A 351 -5.49 9.03 22.69
CA ALA A 351 -6.67 8.19 22.39
C ALA A 351 -7.50 7.72 23.61
N GLY A 352 -7.02 7.91 24.84
CA GLY A 352 -7.82 7.59 26.04
C GLY A 352 -8.42 6.19 26.06
N GLU A 353 -9.76 6.09 26.05
CA GLU A 353 -10.53 4.83 26.19
C GLU A 353 -10.64 4.02 24.88
N THR A 354 -10.23 4.56 23.74
CA THR A 354 -10.34 3.85 22.44
C THR A 354 -9.17 2.91 22.14
N ARG A 355 -8.21 2.80 23.04
CA ARG A 355 -7.08 1.87 22.90
C ARG A 355 -7.56 0.41 22.80
N GLY A 356 -7.02 -0.31 21.83
CA GLY A 356 -7.40 -1.70 21.54
C GLY A 356 -8.75 -1.85 20.82
N SER A 357 -9.40 -0.74 20.43
CA SER A 357 -10.66 -0.83 19.70
C SER A 357 -10.47 -1.18 18.22
N ILE A 358 -11.49 -1.78 17.64
CA ILE A 358 -11.59 -2.06 16.22
C ILE A 358 -12.66 -1.17 15.62
N VAL A 359 -12.33 -0.49 14.53
CA VAL A 359 -13.24 0.35 13.75
C VAL A 359 -13.66 -0.42 12.49
N ASP A 360 -14.97 -0.65 12.35
CA ASP A 360 -15.56 -1.36 11.20
C ASP A 360 -16.01 -0.41 10.07
N ALA A 361 -15.93 0.91 10.27
CA ALA A 361 -16.22 1.88 9.23
C ALA A 361 -15.25 1.75 8.06
N PHE A 362 -15.75 1.94 6.83
CA PHE A 362 -14.92 1.91 5.62
C PHE A 362 -13.92 3.06 5.61
N THR A 363 -12.64 2.74 5.44
CA THR A 363 -11.55 3.71 5.37
C THR A 363 -10.63 3.41 4.20
N GLU A 364 -9.95 4.43 3.71
CA GLU A 364 -9.17 4.37 2.48
C GLU A 364 -7.79 5.02 2.67
N SER A 365 -6.78 4.60 1.90
CA SER A 365 -5.41 5.12 2.03
C SER A 365 -5.31 6.64 1.81
N VAL A 366 -6.23 7.24 1.06
CA VAL A 366 -6.34 8.70 0.89
C VAL A 366 -6.67 9.45 2.18
N ASP A 367 -7.16 8.74 3.21
CA ASP A 367 -7.51 9.33 4.52
C ASP A 367 -6.28 9.56 5.41
N VAL A 368 -5.15 8.92 5.11
CA VAL A 368 -3.94 8.99 5.96
C VAL A 368 -3.34 10.39 5.96
N MET A 369 -3.14 11.00 4.79
CA MET A 369 -2.58 12.35 4.69
C MET A 369 -3.41 13.38 5.46
N PRO A 370 -4.74 13.53 5.25
CA PRO A 370 -5.54 14.51 5.99
C PRO A 370 -5.56 14.21 7.49
N THR A 371 -5.52 12.95 7.92
CA THR A 371 -5.43 12.57 9.34
C THR A 371 -4.15 13.09 9.99
N LEU A 372 -3.01 12.92 9.32
CA LEU A 372 -1.72 13.39 9.84
C LEU A 372 -1.66 14.91 9.94
N ILE A 373 -2.19 15.61 8.94
CA ILE A 373 -2.25 17.08 8.93
C ILE A 373 -3.16 17.59 10.05
N ASP A 374 -4.36 17.01 10.17
CA ASP A 374 -5.36 17.38 11.18
C ASP A 374 -4.82 17.16 12.61
N TRP A 375 -4.26 15.97 12.88
CA TRP A 375 -3.67 15.64 14.17
C TRP A 375 -2.53 16.58 14.56
N LEU A 376 -1.77 17.08 13.60
CA LEU A 376 -0.72 18.09 13.80
C LEU A 376 -1.25 19.52 13.93
N GLY A 377 -2.58 19.72 13.81
CA GLY A 377 -3.24 21.02 13.90
C GLY A 377 -3.11 21.87 12.63
N GLY A 378 -2.82 21.25 11.50
CA GLY A 378 -2.75 21.91 10.20
C GLY A 378 -4.11 22.00 9.49
N LYS A 379 -4.20 22.89 8.50
CA LYS A 379 -5.36 22.98 7.62
C LYS A 379 -5.23 21.93 6.50
N ILE A 380 -6.22 21.06 6.38
CA ILE A 380 -6.29 20.08 5.28
C ILE A 380 -6.47 20.83 3.95
N PRO A 381 -5.64 20.57 2.92
CA PRO A 381 -5.81 21.22 1.61
C PRO A 381 -7.18 20.90 0.99
N ASN A 382 -7.85 21.89 0.41
CA ASN A 382 -9.21 21.75 -0.14
C ASN A 382 -9.31 20.73 -1.29
N ALA A 383 -8.21 20.49 -2.01
CA ALA A 383 -8.16 19.51 -3.10
C ALA A 383 -8.15 18.04 -2.62
N VAL A 384 -7.82 17.78 -1.36
CA VAL A 384 -7.72 16.43 -0.79
C VAL A 384 -9.07 15.72 -0.83
N ASP A 385 -9.10 14.50 -1.36
CA ASP A 385 -10.30 13.67 -1.46
C ASP A 385 -10.59 12.89 -0.17
N GLY A 386 -9.54 12.48 0.54
CA GLY A 386 -9.63 11.74 1.79
C GLY A 386 -10.21 12.55 2.94
N ARG A 387 -10.59 11.85 4.00
CA ARG A 387 -11.18 12.43 5.22
C ARG A 387 -10.30 12.12 6.43
N SER A 388 -10.21 13.05 7.38
CA SER A 388 -9.49 12.80 8.63
C SER A 388 -10.13 11.66 9.42
N LEU A 389 -9.29 10.71 9.88
CA LEU A 389 -9.68 9.61 10.76
C LEU A 389 -9.66 10.01 12.25
N VAL A 390 -9.29 11.25 12.57
CA VAL A 390 -9.24 11.73 13.97
C VAL A 390 -10.55 11.47 14.71
N PRO A 391 -11.75 11.75 14.17
CA PRO A 391 -12.99 11.41 14.84
C PRO A 391 -13.12 9.92 15.15
N LEU A 392 -12.75 9.04 14.20
CA LEU A 392 -12.83 7.59 14.37
C LEU A 392 -11.85 7.09 15.44
N MET A 393 -10.66 7.69 15.52
CA MET A 393 -9.68 7.37 16.58
C MET A 393 -10.21 7.70 17.99
N HIS A 394 -11.20 8.58 18.10
CA HIS A 394 -11.89 8.93 19.35
C HIS A 394 -13.23 8.22 19.51
N GLY A 395 -13.53 7.20 18.69
CA GLY A 395 -14.77 6.42 18.76
C GLY A 395 -16.00 7.10 18.16
N ASN A 396 -15.81 8.21 17.46
CA ASN A 396 -16.90 8.98 16.84
C ASN A 396 -16.95 8.73 15.35
N VAL A 397 -17.96 8.00 14.86
CA VAL A 397 -18.21 7.84 13.42
C VAL A 397 -19.18 8.93 12.99
N PRO A 398 -18.76 9.89 12.14
CA PRO A 398 -19.66 10.94 11.63
C PRO A 398 -20.84 10.33 10.89
N SER A 399 -22.05 10.88 11.05
CA SER A 399 -23.27 10.36 10.43
C SER A 399 -23.27 10.38 8.91
N ASP A 400 -22.39 11.17 8.30
CA ASP A 400 -22.15 11.27 6.86
C ASP A 400 -20.87 10.55 6.44
N TRP A 401 -20.35 9.63 7.28
CA TRP A 401 -19.20 8.82 6.88
C TRP A 401 -19.54 7.98 5.65
N ARG A 402 -18.50 7.59 4.89
CA ARG A 402 -18.72 6.83 3.65
C ARG A 402 -19.39 5.47 3.93
N ASP A 403 -20.29 5.09 3.04
CA ASP A 403 -21.01 3.81 3.06
C ASP A 403 -20.46 2.79 2.04
N ALA A 404 -19.44 3.19 1.28
CA ALA A 404 -18.79 2.35 0.29
C ALA A 404 -17.30 2.72 0.15
N LEU A 405 -16.51 1.76 -0.34
CA LEU A 405 -15.11 1.90 -0.72
C LEU A 405 -15.01 2.20 -2.22
N HIS A 406 -14.03 3.02 -2.59
CA HIS A 406 -13.74 3.37 -3.97
C HIS A 406 -12.26 3.23 -4.24
N TYR A 407 -11.90 2.43 -5.22
CA TYR A 407 -10.53 2.26 -5.64
C TYR A 407 -10.44 2.02 -7.14
N GLU A 408 -9.26 2.24 -7.70
CA GLU A 408 -9.04 2.27 -9.13
C GLU A 408 -7.76 1.52 -9.49
N TYR A 409 -7.72 0.99 -10.69
CA TYR A 409 -6.51 0.43 -11.27
C TYR A 409 -6.40 0.86 -12.73
N ASP A 410 -5.28 1.52 -13.06
CA ASP A 410 -4.89 1.76 -14.44
C ASP A 410 -3.90 0.66 -14.83
N PHE A 411 -4.37 -0.27 -15.65
CA PHE A 411 -3.62 -1.46 -16.03
C PHE A 411 -2.87 -1.32 -17.36
N ARG A 412 -2.70 -0.07 -17.86
CA ARG A 412 -1.85 0.19 -19.03
C ARG A 412 -0.46 -0.34 -18.81
N ASN A 413 0.16 -0.86 -19.85
CA ASN A 413 1.52 -1.30 -19.76
C ASN A 413 2.50 -0.15 -19.99
N VAL A 414 3.42 0.06 -19.05
CA VAL A 414 4.50 1.06 -19.16
C VAL A 414 5.80 0.48 -19.71
N PHE A 415 5.85 -0.85 -19.84
CA PHE A 415 6.98 -1.56 -20.47
C PHE A 415 6.61 -2.00 -21.88
N PRO A 416 7.58 -2.11 -22.82
CA PRO A 416 7.29 -2.58 -24.16
C PRO A 416 6.67 -4.00 -24.15
N SER A 417 5.42 -4.10 -24.56
CA SER A 417 4.67 -5.36 -24.70
C SER A 417 3.50 -5.14 -25.66
N ASP A 418 2.82 -6.21 -26.06
CA ASP A 418 1.59 -6.15 -26.86
C ASP A 418 0.32 -6.29 -26.00
N PHE A 419 0.38 -5.85 -24.76
CA PHE A 419 -0.71 -5.96 -23.78
C PHE A 419 -2.03 -5.36 -24.31
N GLU A 420 -1.96 -4.11 -24.75
CA GLU A 420 -3.13 -3.38 -25.26
C GLU A 420 -3.64 -4.01 -26.56
N GLY A 421 -2.75 -4.41 -27.47
CA GLY A 421 -3.11 -5.06 -28.73
C GLY A 421 -3.79 -6.42 -28.52
N GLU A 422 -3.32 -7.23 -27.56
CA GLU A 422 -3.90 -8.53 -27.24
C GLU A 422 -5.32 -8.42 -26.63
N LEU A 423 -5.59 -7.35 -25.89
CA LEU A 423 -6.91 -7.06 -25.34
C LEU A 423 -7.79 -6.22 -26.28
N GLY A 424 -7.26 -5.76 -27.43
CA GLY A 424 -7.97 -4.88 -28.36
C GLY A 424 -8.27 -3.49 -27.79
N LEU A 425 -7.42 -2.98 -26.89
CA LEU A 425 -7.58 -1.72 -26.18
C LEU A 425 -6.62 -0.64 -26.68
N SER A 426 -6.98 0.62 -26.50
CA SER A 426 -6.00 1.69 -26.46
C SER A 426 -5.46 1.87 -25.03
N MET A 427 -4.31 2.54 -24.88
CA MET A 427 -3.72 2.82 -23.59
C MET A 427 -4.69 3.56 -22.64
N ASP A 428 -5.52 4.44 -23.18
CA ASP A 428 -6.50 5.22 -22.40
C ASP A 428 -7.76 4.42 -22.01
N ASP A 429 -7.94 3.23 -22.59
CA ASP A 429 -9.01 2.29 -22.25
C ASP A 429 -8.63 1.34 -21.09
N CYS A 430 -7.37 1.31 -20.68
CA CYS A 430 -6.83 0.39 -19.68
C CYS A 430 -7.08 0.85 -18.23
N THR A 431 -8.34 1.18 -17.89
CA THR A 431 -8.68 1.65 -16.55
C THR A 431 -9.92 0.94 -16.03
N LEU A 432 -9.91 0.59 -14.76
CA LEU A 432 -11.07 0.13 -14.01
C LEU A 432 -11.30 1.00 -12.76
N SER A 433 -12.55 1.04 -12.31
CA SER A 433 -12.98 1.71 -11.08
C SER A 433 -13.93 0.80 -10.32
N VAL A 434 -13.70 0.66 -9.02
CA VAL A 434 -14.49 -0.21 -8.14
C VAL A 434 -15.32 0.61 -7.17
N LEU A 435 -16.57 0.21 -7.01
CA LEU A 435 -17.46 0.60 -5.92
C LEU A 435 -17.82 -0.65 -5.14
N GLN A 436 -17.46 -0.70 -3.84
CA GLN A 436 -17.72 -1.83 -2.98
C GLN A 436 -18.37 -1.38 -1.68
N ASP A 437 -19.51 -1.97 -1.33
CA ASP A 437 -20.11 -1.83 0.00
C ASP A 437 -20.23 -3.21 0.69
N ALA A 438 -20.97 -3.28 1.78
CA ALA A 438 -21.14 -4.53 2.52
C ALA A 438 -21.92 -5.62 1.76
N SER A 439 -22.59 -5.27 0.67
CA SER A 439 -23.47 -6.19 -0.08
C SER A 439 -22.89 -6.59 -1.42
N PHE A 440 -22.39 -5.62 -2.18
CA PHE A 440 -21.94 -5.86 -3.54
C PHE A 440 -20.63 -5.15 -3.84
N LYS A 441 -19.89 -5.75 -4.77
CA LYS A 441 -18.75 -5.14 -5.43
C LYS A 441 -19.04 -5.01 -6.92
N TYR A 442 -19.01 -3.79 -7.41
CA TYR A 442 -19.18 -3.46 -8.81
C TYR A 442 -17.86 -2.96 -9.39
N VAL A 443 -17.41 -3.55 -10.49
CA VAL A 443 -16.21 -3.13 -11.22
C VAL A 443 -16.61 -2.60 -12.58
N HIS A 444 -16.31 -1.33 -12.80
CA HIS A 444 -16.51 -0.67 -14.10
C HIS A 444 -15.20 -0.59 -14.85
N PHE A 445 -15.19 -1.03 -16.08
CA PHE A 445 -14.06 -0.90 -17.00
C PHE A 445 -14.38 0.14 -18.06
N THR A 446 -13.37 0.83 -18.56
CA THR A 446 -13.57 1.80 -19.64
C THR A 446 -14.09 1.11 -20.91
N SER A 447 -13.52 -0.04 -21.28
CA SER A 447 -13.81 -0.72 -22.54
C SER A 447 -13.92 -2.25 -22.44
N LEU A 448 -13.83 -2.83 -21.23
CA LEU A 448 -14.05 -4.27 -21.00
C LEU A 448 -15.42 -4.48 -20.31
N PRO A 449 -15.97 -5.72 -20.29
CA PRO A 449 -17.19 -6.03 -19.58
C PRO A 449 -17.14 -5.67 -18.11
N ALA A 450 -18.26 -5.18 -17.55
CA ALA A 450 -18.35 -4.90 -16.12
C ALA A 450 -18.45 -6.20 -15.30
N LEU A 451 -18.10 -6.12 -14.00
CA LEU A 451 -18.29 -7.21 -13.05
C LEU A 451 -19.19 -6.76 -11.90
N LEU A 452 -19.99 -7.68 -11.40
CA LEU A 452 -20.78 -7.53 -10.18
C LEU A 452 -20.69 -8.80 -9.35
N PHE A 453 -20.32 -8.67 -8.07
CA PHE A 453 -20.26 -9.78 -7.12
C PHE A 453 -21.19 -9.51 -5.93
N ASP A 454 -22.01 -10.48 -5.54
CA ASP A 454 -22.77 -10.44 -4.28
C ASP A 454 -21.89 -10.98 -3.13
N LEU A 455 -21.26 -10.08 -2.37
CA LEU A 455 -20.29 -10.42 -1.32
C LEU A 455 -20.89 -11.20 -0.14
N ARG A 456 -22.22 -11.24 0.00
CA ARG A 456 -22.90 -11.99 1.06
C ARG A 456 -22.96 -13.50 0.75
N SER A 457 -23.07 -13.88 -0.53
CA SER A 457 -23.13 -15.26 -1.00
C SER A 457 -21.83 -15.71 -1.67
N ASP A 458 -21.06 -14.80 -2.21
CA ASP A 458 -19.80 -15.03 -2.91
C ASP A 458 -18.71 -14.05 -2.42
N PRO A 459 -18.22 -14.17 -1.18
CA PRO A 459 -17.21 -13.29 -0.62
C PRO A 459 -15.86 -13.41 -1.35
N HIS A 460 -15.65 -14.48 -2.11
CA HIS A 460 -14.43 -14.73 -2.88
C HIS A 460 -14.53 -14.34 -4.35
N GLN A 461 -15.65 -13.74 -4.79
CA GLN A 461 -15.77 -13.08 -6.08
C GLN A 461 -15.56 -14.00 -7.29
N PHE A 462 -16.11 -15.22 -7.25
CA PHE A 462 -16.05 -16.18 -8.36
C PHE A 462 -17.11 -15.95 -9.43
N THR A 463 -18.32 -15.50 -9.03
CA THR A 463 -19.48 -15.47 -9.91
C THR A 463 -19.80 -14.05 -10.34
N ASN A 464 -19.52 -13.72 -11.60
CA ASN A 464 -19.92 -12.44 -12.18
C ASN A 464 -21.43 -12.41 -12.46
N LEU A 465 -22.15 -11.51 -11.81
CA LEU A 465 -23.60 -11.31 -11.93
C LEU A 465 -23.98 -10.13 -12.84
N ALA A 466 -22.99 -9.46 -13.47
CA ALA A 466 -23.25 -8.21 -14.22
C ALA A 466 -24.15 -8.41 -15.44
N GLU A 467 -24.12 -9.61 -16.05
CA GLU A 467 -24.94 -9.94 -17.23
C GLU A 467 -26.22 -10.71 -16.86
N ASP A 468 -26.43 -11.08 -15.59
CA ASP A 468 -27.65 -11.74 -15.15
C ASP A 468 -28.83 -10.74 -15.12
N PRO A 469 -29.91 -10.97 -15.88
CA PRO A 469 -31.08 -10.07 -15.90
C PRO A 469 -31.71 -9.83 -14.52
N ALA A 470 -31.58 -10.76 -13.59
CA ALA A 470 -32.07 -10.60 -12.21
C ALA A 470 -31.35 -9.48 -11.45
N TYR A 471 -30.11 -9.18 -11.81
CA TYR A 471 -29.27 -8.14 -11.19
C TYR A 471 -29.17 -6.85 -12.01
N ALA A 472 -29.86 -6.72 -13.14
CA ALA A 472 -29.79 -5.54 -14.04
C ALA A 472 -30.08 -4.21 -13.30
N THR A 473 -30.98 -4.22 -12.32
CA THR A 473 -31.27 -3.04 -11.49
C THR A 473 -30.10 -2.70 -10.57
N VAL A 474 -29.50 -3.71 -9.95
CA VAL A 474 -28.33 -3.54 -9.06
C VAL A 474 -27.16 -2.97 -9.85
N VAL A 475 -26.84 -3.56 -11.01
CA VAL A 475 -25.77 -3.06 -11.91
C VAL A 475 -25.97 -1.58 -12.25
N ARG A 476 -27.19 -1.21 -12.69
CA ARG A 476 -27.51 0.19 -13.01
C ARG A 476 -27.34 1.12 -11.82
N ASP A 477 -27.81 0.71 -10.64
CA ASP A 477 -27.77 1.54 -9.45
C ASP A 477 -26.32 1.75 -8.96
N TYR A 478 -25.49 0.69 -9.01
CA TYR A 478 -24.07 0.80 -8.66
C TYR A 478 -23.28 1.61 -9.69
N ALA A 479 -23.55 1.44 -10.98
CA ALA A 479 -22.94 2.26 -12.03
C ALA A 479 -23.29 3.75 -11.84
N GLN A 480 -24.54 4.06 -11.48
CA GLN A 480 -24.97 5.44 -11.21
C GLN A 480 -24.33 6.00 -9.93
N ARG A 481 -24.21 5.19 -8.87
CA ARG A 481 -23.48 5.58 -7.64
C ARG A 481 -22.01 5.86 -7.95
N ALA A 482 -21.33 4.99 -8.71
CA ALA A 482 -19.94 5.16 -9.12
C ALA A 482 -19.74 6.44 -9.96
N LEU A 483 -20.63 6.72 -10.93
CA LEU A 483 -20.60 7.95 -11.71
C LEU A 483 -20.82 9.19 -10.83
N SER A 484 -21.80 9.17 -9.95
CA SER A 484 -22.09 10.27 -9.03
C SER A 484 -20.91 10.54 -8.09
N TRP A 485 -20.24 9.47 -7.63
CA TRP A 485 -19.05 9.58 -6.81
C TRP A 485 -17.89 10.22 -7.60
N ARG A 486 -17.61 9.76 -8.83
CA ARG A 486 -16.57 10.36 -9.68
C ARG A 486 -16.83 11.85 -9.96
N MET A 487 -18.08 12.22 -10.25
CA MET A 487 -18.45 13.64 -10.45
C MET A 487 -18.24 14.48 -9.18
N ARG A 488 -18.52 13.92 -8.00
CA ARG A 488 -18.32 14.62 -6.70
C ARG A 488 -16.84 14.81 -6.37
N HIS A 489 -15.99 13.84 -6.74
CA HIS A 489 -14.57 13.85 -6.47
C HIS A 489 -13.72 14.23 -7.69
N ALA A 490 -14.32 14.70 -8.78
CA ALA A 490 -13.56 15.32 -9.87
C ALA A 490 -12.68 16.45 -9.33
N ASP A 491 -11.56 16.75 -10.00
CA ASP A 491 -10.57 17.74 -9.56
C ASP A 491 -11.21 18.99 -8.95
N ARG A 492 -10.96 19.24 -7.68
CA ARG A 492 -11.56 20.32 -6.91
C ARG A 492 -10.63 21.51 -6.70
N THR A 493 -9.55 21.58 -7.47
CA THR A 493 -8.58 22.66 -7.40
C THR A 493 -9.22 24.01 -7.59
N LEU A 494 -9.52 24.87 -6.82
CA LEU A 494 -10.18 26.18 -6.92
C LEU A 494 -11.73 26.14 -6.91
N THR A 495 -12.38 25.00 -6.85
CA THR A 495 -13.85 24.92 -6.81
C THR A 495 -14.47 25.41 -5.50
N HIS A 496 -13.64 25.66 -4.48
CA HIS A 496 -14.02 26.17 -3.17
C HIS A 496 -14.15 27.70 -3.11
N PHE A 497 -13.84 28.40 -4.19
CA PHE A 497 -14.08 29.84 -4.28
C PHE A 497 -15.49 30.15 -4.76
N ARG A 498 -16.02 31.29 -4.37
CA ARG A 498 -17.25 31.89 -4.86
C ARG A 498 -17.03 33.34 -5.27
N ALA A 499 -17.72 33.76 -6.32
CA ALA A 499 -17.80 35.17 -6.67
C ALA A 499 -18.89 35.86 -5.84
N THR A 500 -18.55 37.00 -5.26
CA THR A 500 -19.48 37.86 -4.51
C THR A 500 -19.42 39.28 -5.08
N PRO A 501 -20.36 40.17 -4.76
CA PRO A 501 -20.27 41.58 -5.13
C PRO A 501 -18.99 42.29 -4.62
N ASN A 502 -18.35 41.73 -3.58
CA ASN A 502 -17.12 42.26 -3.01
C ASN A 502 -15.85 41.58 -3.58
N GLY A 503 -15.99 40.70 -4.57
CA GLY A 503 -14.90 39.98 -5.17
C GLY A 503 -14.92 38.47 -4.88
N LEU A 504 -13.76 37.84 -5.01
CA LEU A 504 -13.58 36.41 -4.82
C LEU A 504 -13.43 36.09 -3.33
N GLU A 505 -14.28 35.20 -2.83
CA GLU A 505 -14.24 34.73 -1.44
C GLU A 505 -13.99 33.23 -1.38
N GLU A 506 -13.13 32.76 -0.47
CA GLU A 506 -12.93 31.34 -0.19
C GLU A 506 -14.10 30.80 0.62
N ARG A 507 -14.71 29.70 0.20
CA ARG A 507 -15.67 28.94 1.02
C ARG A 507 -14.90 28.14 2.07
N LEU A 508 -15.50 27.95 3.23
CA LEU A 508 -15.01 26.94 4.16
C LEU A 508 -15.01 25.57 3.45
N SER A 509 -13.94 24.83 3.61
CA SER A 509 -13.85 23.48 3.04
C SER A 509 -14.90 22.56 3.65
N SER A 510 -15.25 21.48 2.96
CA SER A 510 -16.10 20.41 3.52
C SER A 510 -15.51 19.81 4.81
N HIS A 511 -14.22 19.98 5.01
CA HIS A 511 -13.49 19.57 6.23
C HIS A 511 -13.66 20.56 7.39
N GLU A 512 -14.06 21.81 7.14
CA GLU A 512 -14.19 22.88 8.15
C GLU A 512 -15.64 23.22 8.55
N THR A 513 -16.63 22.80 7.76
CA THR A 513 -18.03 23.25 7.94
C THR A 513 -18.79 22.56 9.06
N LYS A 514 -18.24 21.56 9.74
CA LYS A 514 -18.98 20.73 10.69
C LYS A 514 -18.60 20.90 12.17
N ASP A 515 -17.54 21.64 12.49
CA ASP A 515 -17.04 21.80 13.88
C ASP A 515 -17.21 23.22 14.45
N ARG A 516 -18.19 24.00 13.98
CA ARG A 516 -18.59 25.24 14.69
C ARG A 516 -19.98 25.05 15.25
N PRO A 517 -20.12 25.26 16.61
CA PRO A 517 -21.38 25.14 17.34
C PRO A 517 -22.44 26.13 16.84
#